data_452a745e2ae0727cb1dff0f5de1556ae
#
_entry.id   452a745e2ae0727cb1dff0f5de1556ae
#
_cell.length_a   1.000
_cell.length_b   1.000
_cell.length_c   1.000
_cell.angle_alpha   90.00
_cell.angle_beta   90.00
_cell.angle_gamma   90.00
#
_symmetry.space_group_name_H-M   'P 1'
#
loop_
_entity.id
_entity.type
_entity.pdbx_description
1 polymer ?
#
loop_
_entity_poly.entity_id
_entity_poly.type
_entity_poly.pdbx_seq_one_letter_code
_entity_poly.pdbx_strand_id
1 'polypeptide(L)'
;MRSAPRSSRWRYRLIVSRSRWFIALPAALGACTIVYDADNLPARTDAPTVDARPLDADPSQLALTAVEPMRLDEGLGAGGGRPALVVLRGASLVGSATVTAAFTDGPGEVLVVGFDALPDGTEAGVALRLPVLTDLGAGATRTLRLTVAQGEVERTIDLMVDGLDELRLVGPTFAAPAGPRRYARIEVAGDVHVTGGPLIVEAAADVVIAGRLDGDAIGATPGPGGCAGGPAEVAGDCTPGGGGAGVNGAVLGLGTGGGGGGGGFGAAGTTGNGAGAGPGGDASGNDMLVPLVGGASPEDSNRGNGGGGGGGGALSAPGGRGAGGGGVLAITARGDLRVEGAGALAAGGGTVSGGSGGGGGGSGGAILVRVGGALTASHVWLSAPGGGASTGSGNAGGRGGVGRIRVDSAGGDVAAMATTPTAVRGPTWPLDLPIVAASAPAVTLTGEPGRSFPLRLNDADAGTATPGAGGTAAVTGLAWRVGHNRLCAVARPGRLVAESLACVDLYLTAL
;
A
#
# COMPACT_ATOMS: atom_id res chain seq x y z
N MET A 1 64.77 23.15 -35.21
CA MET A 1 64.09 22.90 -36.51
C MET A 1 63.02 21.93 -36.36
N ARG A 2 61.81 22.26 -36.88
CA ARG A 2 60.59 21.51 -37.07
C ARG A 2 59.74 21.31 -35.76
N SER A 3 58.73 21.90 -35.60
CA SER A 3 57.41 22.32 -36.20
C SER A 3 56.32 21.62 -35.47
N ALA A 4 55.51 22.41 -34.71
CA ALA A 4 54.24 21.97 -34.08
C ALA A 4 53.13 21.85 -35.11
N PRO A 5 52.09 21.04 -34.87
CA PRO A 5 50.83 21.21 -35.54
C PRO A 5 49.68 21.70 -34.61
N ARG A 6 48.96 22.59 -35.19
CA ARG A 6 47.79 23.37 -34.92
C ARG A 6 46.66 22.65 -34.25
N SER A 7 46.10 23.32 -33.25
CA SER A 7 44.77 23.09 -32.67
C SER A 7 43.66 23.41 -33.69
N SER A 8 42.78 22.47 -33.94
CA SER A 8 41.50 22.70 -34.61
C SER A 8 40.39 22.86 -33.56
N ARG A 9 39.92 24.10 -33.39
CA ARG A 9 38.72 24.43 -32.64
C ARG A 9 37.47 24.08 -33.49
N TRP A 10 36.71 23.10 -33.11
CA TRP A 10 35.36 22.90 -33.62
C TRP A 10 34.39 23.76 -32.83
N ARG A 11 33.80 24.77 -33.49
CA ARG A 11 32.68 25.55 -33.00
C ARG A 11 31.41 24.82 -33.42
N TYR A 12 30.64 24.29 -32.49
CA TYR A 12 29.28 23.87 -32.75
C TYR A 12 28.35 25.10 -32.72
N ARG A 13 27.77 25.42 -33.86
CA ARG A 13 26.64 26.33 -33.97
C ARG A 13 25.35 25.58 -33.57
N LEU A 14 24.69 26.02 -32.51
CA LEU A 14 23.31 25.63 -32.20
C LEU A 14 22.42 26.30 -33.25
N ILE A 15 21.80 25.49 -34.13
CA ILE A 15 20.67 25.89 -34.96
C ILE A 15 19.41 25.55 -34.20
N VAL A 16 18.73 26.56 -33.65
CA VAL A 16 17.39 26.43 -33.06
C VAL A 16 16.39 26.38 -34.22
N SER A 17 15.95 25.20 -34.60
CA SER A 17 14.83 25.01 -35.49
C SER A 17 13.56 24.92 -34.65
N ARG A 18 12.72 25.97 -34.76
CA ARG A 18 11.33 25.93 -34.27
C ARG A 18 10.50 25.08 -35.21
N SER A 19 10.26 23.82 -34.86
CA SER A 19 9.22 23.03 -35.52
C SER A 19 8.12 22.74 -34.49
N ARG A 20 6.99 23.39 -34.69
CA ARG A 20 5.73 23.05 -34.03
C ARG A 20 5.22 21.74 -34.63
N TRP A 21 5.35 20.64 -33.89
CA TRP A 21 4.61 19.43 -34.18
C TRP A 21 3.58 19.22 -33.07
N PHE A 22 2.33 19.41 -33.43
CA PHE A 22 1.19 18.90 -32.68
C PHE A 22 1.22 17.38 -32.79
N ILE A 23 1.65 16.68 -31.76
CA ILE A 23 1.43 15.24 -31.62
C ILE A 23 0.20 15.08 -30.73
N ALA A 24 -0.91 14.68 -31.38
CA ALA A 24 -2.06 14.17 -30.67
C ALA A 24 -1.65 12.84 -30.01
N LEU A 25 -1.51 12.80 -28.68
CA LEU A 25 -1.44 11.56 -27.93
C LEU A 25 -2.84 10.97 -27.88
N PRO A 26 -3.00 9.66 -28.18
CA PRO A 26 -4.24 8.98 -27.92
C PRO A 26 -4.38 8.81 -26.39
N ALA A 27 -5.43 9.38 -25.84
CA ALA A 27 -5.91 9.13 -24.49
C ALA A 27 -6.41 7.67 -24.42
N ALA A 28 -5.59 6.78 -23.89
CA ALA A 28 -5.99 5.42 -23.54
C ALA A 28 -5.31 5.06 -22.22
N LEU A 29 -5.87 5.56 -21.12
CA LEU A 29 -5.67 5.00 -19.78
C LEU A 29 -6.95 5.23 -18.99
N GLY A 30 -7.92 4.38 -19.25
CA GLY A 30 -9.07 4.18 -18.38
C GLY A 30 -8.66 3.38 -17.15
N ALA A 31 -7.94 3.98 -16.21
CA ALA A 31 -7.98 3.53 -14.84
C ALA A 31 -9.16 4.25 -14.20
N CYS A 32 -10.35 3.67 -14.28
CA CYS A 32 -11.50 4.09 -13.48
C CYS A 32 -11.21 3.77 -12.02
N THR A 33 -10.45 4.64 -11.36
CA THR A 33 -10.68 4.86 -9.95
C THR A 33 -12.03 5.56 -9.91
N ILE A 34 -13.08 4.86 -9.49
CA ILE A 34 -14.35 5.52 -9.16
C ILE A 34 -14.05 6.34 -7.92
N VAL A 35 -13.58 7.56 -8.15
CA VAL A 35 -13.66 8.61 -7.15
C VAL A 35 -15.13 9.00 -7.14
N TYR A 36 -15.84 8.57 -6.12
CA TYR A 36 -17.18 9.03 -5.85
C TYR A 36 -17.07 10.55 -5.63
N ASP A 37 -17.51 11.32 -6.59
CA ASP A 37 -17.52 12.78 -6.53
C ASP A 37 -18.75 13.19 -5.70
N ALA A 38 -18.52 13.46 -4.41
CA ALA A 38 -19.57 13.90 -3.49
C ALA A 38 -20.15 15.28 -3.85
N ASP A 39 -19.51 16.02 -4.75
CA ASP A 39 -19.96 17.37 -5.15
C ASP A 39 -21.18 17.36 -6.09
N ASN A 40 -21.61 16.21 -6.58
CA ASN A 40 -22.79 16.08 -7.43
C ASN A 40 -24.09 15.79 -6.69
N LEU A 41 -24.08 15.75 -5.37
CA LEU A 41 -25.34 15.71 -4.60
C LEU A 41 -25.86 17.16 -4.44
N PRO A 42 -27.09 17.46 -4.88
CA PRO A 42 -27.65 18.78 -4.68
C PRO A 42 -27.69 19.12 -3.18
N ALA A 43 -27.06 20.24 -2.80
CA ALA A 43 -27.13 20.75 -1.44
C ALA A 43 -28.61 20.82 -1.02
N ARG A 44 -28.98 19.99 -0.06
CA ARG A 44 -30.34 19.99 0.50
C ARG A 44 -30.48 21.25 1.35
N THR A 45 -31.13 22.26 0.80
CA THR A 45 -31.56 23.44 1.54
C THR A 45 -32.52 23.01 2.64
N ASP A 46 -32.27 23.52 3.84
CA ASP A 46 -33.02 23.39 5.08
C ASP A 46 -34.42 22.75 4.97
N ALA A 47 -34.49 21.45 5.32
CA ALA A 47 -35.78 20.79 5.46
C ALA A 47 -36.42 21.30 6.75
N PRO A 48 -37.71 21.68 6.72
CA PRO A 48 -38.45 21.98 7.95
C PRO A 48 -38.40 20.78 8.89
N THR A 49 -38.31 21.01 10.17
CA THR A 49 -38.43 20.00 11.23
C THR A 49 -39.79 19.30 11.08
N VAL A 50 -39.81 18.21 10.34
CA VAL A 50 -40.98 17.36 10.23
C VAL A 50 -41.08 16.54 11.49
N ASP A 51 -42.23 16.64 12.17
CA ASP A 51 -42.60 15.83 13.31
C ASP A 51 -42.33 14.33 12.97
N ALA A 52 -41.35 13.74 13.64
CA ALA A 52 -40.82 12.41 13.32
C ALA A 52 -41.81 11.31 13.83
N ARG A 53 -43.03 11.31 13.35
CA ARG A 53 -43.85 10.10 13.42
C ARG A 53 -43.29 9.14 12.35
N PRO A 54 -43.04 7.85 12.69
CA PRO A 54 -42.79 6.84 11.67
C PRO A 54 -44.00 6.94 10.70
N LEU A 55 -43.72 7.32 9.45
CA LEU A 55 -44.73 7.16 8.41
C LEU A 55 -45.12 5.68 8.44
N ASP A 56 -46.41 5.39 8.70
CA ASP A 56 -46.99 4.09 8.36
C ASP A 56 -46.88 3.95 6.85
N ALA A 57 -45.66 3.57 6.41
CA ALA A 57 -45.37 3.44 4.99
C ALA A 57 -46.29 2.35 4.44
N ASP A 58 -47.18 2.74 3.53
CA ASP A 58 -48.05 1.82 2.84
C ASP A 58 -47.19 0.80 2.08
N PRO A 59 -47.11 -0.47 2.52
CA PRO A 59 -46.22 -1.45 1.88
C PRO A 59 -46.58 -1.68 0.40
N SER A 60 -47.81 -1.35 -0.03
CA SER A 60 -48.19 -1.42 -1.44
C SER A 60 -47.41 -0.43 -2.34
N GLN A 61 -46.82 0.61 -1.76
CA GLN A 61 -46.05 1.63 -2.45
C GLN A 61 -44.53 1.37 -2.42
N LEU A 62 -44.07 0.24 -1.87
CA LEU A 62 -42.67 -0.15 -1.90
C LEU A 62 -42.13 -0.11 -3.34
N ALA A 63 -41.08 0.68 -3.58
CA ALA A 63 -40.42 0.76 -4.85
C ALA A 63 -38.89 0.82 -4.64
N LEU A 64 -38.14 0.16 -5.49
CA LEU A 64 -36.67 0.27 -5.60
C LEU A 64 -36.35 0.95 -6.93
N THR A 65 -35.58 2.04 -6.89
CA THR A 65 -35.27 2.86 -8.07
C THR A 65 -33.78 2.84 -8.42
N ALA A 66 -32.90 2.70 -7.42
CA ALA A 66 -31.46 2.64 -7.62
C ALA A 66 -30.74 1.86 -6.52
N VAL A 67 -29.52 1.40 -6.84
CA VAL A 67 -28.59 0.76 -5.92
C VAL A 67 -27.19 1.33 -6.15
N GLU A 68 -26.48 1.66 -5.06
CA GLU A 68 -25.12 2.21 -5.11
C GLU A 68 -24.21 1.52 -4.07
N PRO A 69 -23.02 1.03 -4.46
CA PRO A 69 -22.53 0.95 -5.84
C PRO A 69 -23.29 -0.11 -6.66
N MET A 70 -23.35 0.07 -7.97
CA MET A 70 -23.95 -0.92 -8.88
C MET A 70 -23.03 -2.14 -9.11
N ARG A 71 -21.77 -2.06 -8.72
CA ARG A 71 -20.76 -3.12 -8.89
C ARG A 71 -19.98 -3.30 -7.60
N LEU A 72 -19.74 -4.56 -7.24
CA LEU A 72 -18.91 -4.96 -6.11
C LEU A 72 -17.88 -5.99 -6.58
N ASP A 73 -16.72 -6.07 -5.93
CA ASP A 73 -15.82 -7.19 -6.13
C ASP A 73 -16.28 -8.40 -5.30
N GLU A 74 -16.05 -9.59 -5.81
CA GLU A 74 -16.22 -10.81 -5.02
C GLU A 74 -15.32 -10.81 -3.77
N GLY A 75 -15.65 -11.61 -2.78
CA GLY A 75 -14.85 -11.77 -1.55
C GLY A 75 -14.91 -10.60 -0.58
N LEU A 76 -15.60 -9.48 -0.89
CA LEU A 76 -15.74 -8.35 0.03
C LEU A 76 -16.46 -8.77 1.32
N GLY A 77 -15.78 -8.59 2.47
CA GLY A 77 -16.30 -9.00 3.77
C GLY A 77 -16.22 -10.50 4.04
N ALA A 78 -15.66 -11.29 3.14
CA ALA A 78 -15.33 -12.69 3.40
C ALA A 78 -14.24 -12.79 4.51
N GLY A 79 -14.12 -13.96 5.12
CA GLY A 79 -13.26 -14.12 6.29
C GLY A 79 -13.70 -13.20 7.43
N GLY A 80 -12.79 -12.53 8.08
CA GLY A 80 -13.05 -11.54 9.14
C GLY A 80 -13.20 -10.10 8.65
N GLY A 81 -13.23 -9.88 7.32
CA GLY A 81 -13.24 -8.55 6.73
C GLY A 81 -14.52 -7.75 6.98
N ARG A 82 -14.46 -6.43 6.75
CA ARG A 82 -15.62 -5.56 6.85
C ARG A 82 -16.61 -5.85 5.73
N PRO A 83 -17.93 -5.87 6.04
CA PRO A 83 -18.98 -5.97 5.03
C PRO A 83 -18.91 -4.81 4.02
N ALA A 84 -19.35 -5.06 2.80
CA ALA A 84 -19.58 -4.02 1.81
C ALA A 84 -20.88 -3.27 2.14
N LEU A 85 -20.85 -1.94 2.10
CA LEU A 85 -22.04 -1.12 2.19
C LEU A 85 -22.67 -0.96 0.80
N VAL A 86 -23.96 -1.19 0.73
CA VAL A 86 -24.81 -0.90 -0.43
C VAL A 86 -25.93 0.02 0.00
N VAL A 87 -26.20 1.06 -0.78
CA VAL A 87 -27.30 2.00 -0.52
C VAL A 87 -28.40 1.75 -1.53
N LEU A 88 -29.61 1.45 -1.04
CA LEU A 88 -30.83 1.32 -1.84
C LEU A 88 -31.57 2.65 -1.83
N ARG A 89 -32.05 3.08 -2.99
CA ARG A 89 -32.97 4.22 -3.11
C ARG A 89 -34.31 3.76 -3.62
N GLY A 90 -35.36 4.39 -3.13
CA GLY A 90 -36.72 3.99 -3.48
C GLY A 90 -37.80 4.82 -2.83
N ALA A 91 -38.90 4.18 -2.54
CA ALA A 91 -40.00 4.74 -1.78
C ALA A 91 -40.57 3.69 -0.81
N SER A 92 -41.09 4.17 0.29
CA SER A 92 -41.71 3.35 1.35
C SER A 92 -40.79 2.26 1.92
N LEU A 93 -39.46 2.47 1.94
CA LEU A 93 -38.52 1.59 2.59
C LEU A 93 -38.63 1.73 4.11
N VAL A 94 -38.78 0.64 4.83
CA VAL A 94 -38.86 0.64 6.31
C VAL A 94 -37.76 -0.24 6.92
N GLY A 95 -37.24 0.15 8.06
CA GLY A 95 -36.16 -0.59 8.76
C GLY A 95 -36.59 -1.99 9.22
N SER A 96 -37.88 -2.27 9.32
CA SER A 96 -38.42 -3.60 9.63
C SER A 96 -38.57 -4.53 8.41
N ALA A 97 -38.24 -4.08 7.20
CA ALA A 97 -38.28 -4.93 6.01
C ALA A 97 -37.25 -6.07 6.11
N THR A 98 -37.58 -7.20 5.50
CA THR A 98 -36.63 -8.30 5.33
C THR A 98 -35.83 -8.09 4.03
N VAL A 99 -34.51 -8.16 4.10
CA VAL A 99 -33.64 -8.10 2.92
C VAL A 99 -32.92 -9.42 2.75
N THR A 100 -33.00 -9.97 1.54
CA THR A 100 -32.25 -11.16 1.14
C THR A 100 -31.39 -10.85 -0.08
N ALA A 101 -30.30 -11.58 -0.24
CA ALA A 101 -29.38 -11.43 -1.35
C ALA A 101 -29.03 -12.80 -1.92
N ALA A 102 -29.15 -12.96 -3.23
CA ALA A 102 -28.81 -14.22 -3.90
C ALA A 102 -28.30 -13.98 -5.32
N PHE A 103 -27.37 -14.82 -5.77
CA PHE A 103 -26.97 -14.82 -7.17
C PHE A 103 -28.09 -15.41 -8.05
N THR A 104 -28.30 -14.81 -9.22
CA THR A 104 -29.32 -15.27 -10.18
C THR A 104 -28.80 -16.33 -11.13
N ASP A 105 -27.48 -16.44 -11.30
CA ASP A 105 -26.79 -17.16 -12.37
C ASP A 105 -25.62 -18.03 -11.87
N GLY A 106 -25.72 -18.58 -10.65
CA GLY A 106 -24.70 -19.51 -10.15
C GLY A 106 -24.70 -19.65 -8.63
N PRO A 107 -23.83 -20.52 -8.12
CA PRO A 107 -23.72 -20.76 -6.69
C PRO A 107 -23.04 -19.60 -5.96
N GLY A 108 -23.21 -19.55 -4.66
CA GLY A 108 -22.56 -18.60 -3.75
C GLY A 108 -23.56 -18.08 -2.72
N GLU A 109 -23.21 -18.17 -1.45
CA GLU A 109 -24.02 -17.65 -0.36
C GLU A 109 -23.62 -16.22 -0.04
N VAL A 110 -24.55 -15.28 -0.11
CA VAL A 110 -24.38 -13.89 0.28
C VAL A 110 -25.08 -13.67 1.60
N LEU A 111 -24.36 -13.10 2.56
CA LEU A 111 -24.93 -12.79 3.87
C LEU A 111 -25.30 -11.31 3.95
N VAL A 112 -26.56 -11.01 4.24
CA VAL A 112 -26.99 -9.68 4.68
C VAL A 112 -26.74 -9.60 6.18
N VAL A 113 -25.80 -8.76 6.61
CA VAL A 113 -25.36 -8.64 8.00
C VAL A 113 -25.85 -7.37 8.68
N GLY A 114 -26.49 -6.48 7.93
CA GLY A 114 -27.12 -5.27 8.45
C GLY A 114 -28.05 -4.65 7.41
N PHE A 115 -29.17 -4.12 7.89
CA PHE A 115 -30.12 -3.35 7.08
C PHE A 115 -30.84 -2.35 7.99
N ASP A 116 -30.98 -1.14 7.51
CA ASP A 116 -31.87 -0.14 8.11
C ASP A 116 -32.24 0.92 7.07
N ALA A 117 -33.37 1.60 7.25
CA ALA A 117 -33.89 2.57 6.31
C ALA A 117 -34.08 3.94 6.96
N LEU A 118 -33.99 5.00 6.18
CA LEU A 118 -34.31 6.36 6.63
C LEU A 118 -35.77 6.45 7.05
N PRO A 119 -36.10 7.30 8.05
CA PRO A 119 -37.48 7.48 8.49
C PRO A 119 -38.45 7.96 7.40
N ASP A 120 -37.94 8.63 6.35
CA ASP A 120 -38.73 9.10 5.22
C ASP A 120 -38.94 8.00 4.14
N GLY A 121 -38.35 6.84 4.32
CA GLY A 121 -38.50 5.69 3.43
C GLY A 121 -37.89 5.86 2.04
N THR A 122 -37.03 6.86 1.83
CA THR A 122 -36.46 7.16 0.51
C THR A 122 -35.15 6.42 0.25
N GLU A 123 -34.47 6.01 1.30
CA GLU A 123 -33.14 5.39 1.22
C GLU A 123 -32.95 4.35 2.34
N ALA A 124 -32.17 3.31 2.07
CA ALA A 124 -31.77 2.31 3.05
C ALA A 124 -30.33 1.85 2.85
N GLY A 125 -29.63 1.54 3.95
CA GLY A 125 -28.32 0.92 3.95
C GLY A 125 -28.42 -0.59 4.09
N VAL A 126 -27.64 -1.34 3.31
CA VAL A 126 -27.50 -2.80 3.36
C VAL A 126 -26.03 -3.16 3.51
N ALA A 127 -25.68 -3.90 4.54
CA ALA A 127 -24.33 -4.42 4.73
C ALA A 127 -24.26 -5.88 4.26
N LEU A 128 -23.39 -6.16 3.29
CA LEU A 128 -23.26 -7.45 2.63
C LEU A 128 -21.89 -8.09 2.87
N ARG A 129 -21.86 -9.41 3.05
CA ARG A 129 -20.64 -10.22 2.93
C ARG A 129 -20.76 -11.09 1.68
N LEU A 130 -19.81 -10.93 0.77
CA LEU A 130 -19.75 -11.65 -0.50
C LEU A 130 -18.77 -12.82 -0.39
N PRO A 131 -19.10 -14.00 -0.90
CA PRO A 131 -18.16 -15.13 -0.98
C PRO A 131 -17.08 -14.85 -2.03
N VAL A 132 -15.98 -15.59 -1.94
CA VAL A 132 -15.07 -15.78 -3.08
C VAL A 132 -15.74 -16.79 -4.03
N LEU A 133 -15.85 -16.43 -5.29
CA LEU A 133 -16.55 -17.22 -6.31
C LEU A 133 -15.52 -18.00 -7.14
N THR A 134 -15.19 -19.22 -6.72
CA THR A 134 -14.14 -20.05 -7.33
C THR A 134 -14.39 -20.43 -8.80
N ASP A 135 -15.62 -20.24 -9.27
CA ASP A 135 -16.05 -20.51 -10.66
C ASP A 135 -16.19 -19.23 -11.50
N LEU A 136 -15.88 -18.05 -10.93
CA LEU A 136 -15.96 -16.78 -11.61
C LEU A 136 -14.53 -16.23 -11.81
N GLY A 137 -14.00 -16.36 -13.02
CA GLY A 137 -12.66 -15.85 -13.36
C GLY A 137 -12.63 -14.33 -13.50
N ALA A 138 -11.42 -13.76 -13.51
CA ALA A 138 -11.22 -12.32 -13.68
C ALA A 138 -11.89 -11.76 -14.95
N GLY A 139 -12.57 -10.63 -14.75
CA GLY A 139 -13.30 -9.96 -15.83
C GLY A 139 -14.66 -10.55 -16.18
N ALA A 140 -15.02 -11.69 -15.58
CA ALA A 140 -16.40 -12.18 -15.60
C ALA A 140 -17.23 -11.44 -14.55
N THR A 141 -18.54 -11.43 -14.73
CA THR A 141 -19.47 -10.78 -13.79
C THR A 141 -20.62 -11.71 -13.48
N ARG A 142 -21.14 -11.61 -12.30
CA ARG A 142 -22.33 -12.34 -11.84
C ARG A 142 -23.37 -11.36 -11.30
N THR A 143 -24.64 -11.62 -11.58
CA THR A 143 -25.74 -10.79 -11.10
C THR A 143 -26.13 -11.20 -9.69
N LEU A 144 -26.04 -10.24 -8.75
CA LEU A 144 -26.54 -10.36 -7.40
C LEU A 144 -27.88 -9.65 -7.31
N ARG A 145 -28.93 -10.39 -6.98
CA ARG A 145 -30.27 -9.86 -6.74
C ARG A 145 -30.50 -9.60 -5.27
N LEU A 146 -30.83 -8.35 -4.94
CA LEU A 146 -31.36 -7.98 -3.63
C LEU A 146 -32.88 -8.00 -3.70
N THR A 147 -33.52 -8.67 -2.75
CA THR A 147 -34.98 -8.69 -2.57
C THR A 147 -35.31 -8.02 -1.25
N VAL A 148 -36.12 -6.98 -1.30
CA VAL A 148 -36.70 -6.30 -0.13
C VAL A 148 -38.15 -6.71 -0.01
N ALA A 149 -38.53 -7.28 1.15
CA ALA A 149 -39.90 -7.74 1.44
C ALA A 149 -40.48 -6.96 2.61
N GLN A 150 -41.68 -6.40 2.42
CA GLN A 150 -42.47 -5.70 3.44
C GLN A 150 -43.89 -6.28 3.44
N GLY A 151 -44.22 -7.12 4.43
CA GLY A 151 -45.43 -7.90 4.44
C GLY A 151 -45.47 -8.86 3.23
N GLU A 152 -46.52 -8.74 2.40
CA GLU A 152 -46.67 -9.56 1.19
C GLU A 152 -46.06 -8.92 -0.07
N VAL A 153 -45.51 -7.70 0.05
CA VAL A 153 -44.94 -6.98 -1.11
C VAL A 153 -43.46 -7.21 -1.18
N GLU A 154 -42.99 -7.70 -2.32
CA GLU A 154 -41.57 -7.88 -2.63
C GLU A 154 -41.16 -7.01 -3.80
N ARG A 155 -39.94 -6.46 -3.72
CA ARG A 155 -39.29 -5.75 -4.83
C ARG A 155 -37.85 -6.21 -4.93
N THR A 156 -37.35 -6.29 -6.14
CA THR A 156 -35.98 -6.72 -6.43
C THR A 156 -35.22 -5.64 -7.15
N ILE A 157 -33.90 -5.61 -6.91
CA ILE A 157 -32.94 -4.81 -7.66
C ILE A 157 -31.68 -5.62 -7.85
N ASP A 158 -31.08 -5.51 -9.03
CA ASP A 158 -29.89 -6.28 -9.40
C ASP A 158 -28.66 -5.37 -9.34
N LEU A 159 -27.54 -5.94 -8.87
CA LEU A 159 -26.22 -5.36 -8.94
C LEU A 159 -25.22 -6.40 -9.47
N MET A 160 -24.08 -5.95 -9.96
CA MET A 160 -23.06 -6.82 -10.55
C MET A 160 -21.97 -7.13 -9.52
N VAL A 161 -21.52 -8.37 -9.50
CA VAL A 161 -20.33 -8.79 -8.75
C VAL A 161 -19.24 -9.18 -9.74
N ASP A 162 -18.10 -8.50 -9.64
CA ASP A 162 -16.94 -8.72 -10.51
C ASP A 162 -16.08 -9.85 -9.97
N GLY A 163 -15.74 -10.81 -10.83
CA GLY A 163 -14.81 -11.88 -10.53
C GLY A 163 -13.35 -11.39 -10.57
N LEU A 164 -12.54 -11.93 -9.71
CA LEU A 164 -11.11 -11.67 -9.57
C LEU A 164 -10.33 -12.99 -9.69
N ASP A 165 -9.10 -12.93 -10.21
CA ASP A 165 -8.20 -14.09 -10.16
C ASP A 165 -7.75 -14.39 -8.73
N GLU A 166 -7.43 -15.64 -8.46
CA GLU A 166 -6.64 -16.00 -7.28
C GLU A 166 -5.14 -15.91 -7.60
N LEU A 167 -4.34 -15.38 -6.66
CA LEU A 167 -2.89 -15.38 -6.77
C LEU A 167 -2.30 -16.47 -5.87
N ARG A 168 -1.74 -17.51 -6.46
CA ARG A 168 -1.02 -18.55 -5.73
C ARG A 168 0.45 -18.59 -6.13
N LEU A 169 1.33 -18.28 -5.17
CA LEU A 169 2.78 -18.22 -5.35
C LEU A 169 3.41 -19.49 -4.80
N VAL A 170 3.93 -20.34 -5.69
CA VAL A 170 4.51 -21.65 -5.35
C VAL A 170 5.88 -21.90 -5.99
N GLY A 171 6.25 -21.13 -7.00
CA GLY A 171 7.50 -21.28 -7.74
C GLY A 171 8.67 -20.51 -7.11
N PRO A 172 9.91 -20.75 -7.57
CA PRO A 172 11.09 -20.11 -7.00
C PRO A 172 11.19 -18.61 -7.33
N THR A 173 10.51 -18.15 -8.37
CA THR A 173 10.53 -16.74 -8.80
C THR A 173 9.16 -16.27 -9.25
N PHE A 174 8.88 -15.00 -9.01
CA PHE A 174 7.67 -14.31 -9.46
C PHE A 174 8.03 -12.90 -9.98
N ALA A 175 7.65 -12.59 -11.21
CA ALA A 175 7.78 -11.25 -11.74
C ALA A 175 6.63 -10.37 -11.25
N ALA A 176 6.95 -9.32 -10.50
CA ALA A 176 5.94 -8.38 -10.03
C ALA A 176 5.19 -7.75 -11.21
N PRO A 177 3.87 -7.66 -11.16
CA PRO A 177 3.09 -7.02 -12.21
C PRO A 177 3.38 -5.51 -12.27
N ALA A 178 3.19 -4.92 -13.45
CA ALA A 178 3.31 -3.47 -13.60
C ALA A 178 2.14 -2.78 -12.87
N GLY A 179 2.45 -2.17 -11.72
CA GLY A 179 1.49 -1.45 -10.89
C GLY A 179 0.64 -2.34 -9.96
N PRO A 180 -0.24 -1.71 -9.17
CA PRO A 180 -1.10 -2.40 -8.22
C PRO A 180 -2.04 -3.41 -8.90
N ARG A 181 -2.24 -4.58 -8.29
CA ARG A 181 -3.14 -5.62 -8.76
C ARG A 181 -4.06 -6.10 -7.64
N ARG A 182 -5.30 -6.43 -8.02
CA ARG A 182 -6.31 -6.98 -7.12
C ARG A 182 -6.59 -8.43 -7.47
N TYR A 183 -6.80 -9.23 -6.42
CA TYR A 183 -7.07 -10.66 -6.49
C TYR A 183 -8.23 -10.99 -5.55
N ALA A 184 -8.94 -12.08 -5.80
CA ALA A 184 -9.95 -12.59 -4.87
C ALA A 184 -9.29 -13.03 -3.56
N ARG A 185 -8.20 -13.80 -3.68
CA ARG A 185 -7.39 -14.32 -2.57
C ARG A 185 -5.91 -14.35 -2.97
N ILE A 186 -5.03 -14.29 -1.98
CA ILE A 186 -3.58 -14.44 -2.19
C ILE A 186 -3.05 -15.55 -1.27
N GLU A 187 -2.30 -16.49 -1.85
CA GLU A 187 -1.60 -17.56 -1.13
C GLU A 187 -0.12 -17.58 -1.52
N VAL A 188 0.76 -17.43 -0.55
CA VAL A 188 2.21 -17.66 -0.68
C VAL A 188 2.51 -19.04 -0.09
N ALA A 189 2.51 -20.07 -0.92
CA ALA A 189 2.64 -21.48 -0.48
C ALA A 189 4.08 -22.00 -0.54
N GLY A 190 5.01 -21.29 -1.18
CA GLY A 190 6.42 -21.65 -1.32
C GLY A 190 7.35 -20.47 -1.12
N ASP A 191 8.65 -20.75 -1.14
CA ASP A 191 9.67 -19.71 -1.12
C ASP A 191 9.79 -19.10 -2.52
N VAL A 192 9.46 -17.81 -2.64
CA VAL A 192 9.31 -17.12 -3.92
C VAL A 192 10.14 -15.85 -3.91
N HIS A 193 11.15 -15.77 -4.77
CA HIS A 193 11.90 -14.53 -4.99
C HIS A 193 11.15 -13.63 -5.99
N VAL A 194 10.84 -12.42 -5.55
CA VAL A 194 10.14 -11.42 -6.38
C VAL A 194 11.15 -10.64 -7.21
N THR A 195 10.87 -10.48 -8.49
CA THR A 195 11.72 -9.74 -9.43
C THR A 195 10.96 -8.61 -10.12
N GLY A 196 11.68 -7.67 -10.72
CA GLY A 196 11.10 -6.58 -11.50
C GLY A 196 10.75 -5.34 -10.67
N GLY A 197 9.56 -4.77 -10.90
CA GLY A 197 9.09 -3.59 -10.21
C GLY A 197 8.59 -3.85 -8.78
N PRO A 198 8.08 -2.81 -8.09
CA PRO A 198 7.46 -2.96 -6.77
C PRO A 198 6.32 -3.98 -6.81
N LEU A 199 6.26 -4.89 -5.84
CA LEU A 199 5.11 -5.77 -5.68
C LEU A 199 4.04 -5.06 -4.85
N ILE A 200 2.92 -4.73 -5.48
CA ILE A 200 1.77 -4.09 -4.82
C ILE A 200 0.53 -4.91 -5.16
N VAL A 201 0.05 -5.69 -4.18
CA VAL A 201 -1.07 -6.61 -4.37
C VAL A 201 -2.11 -6.44 -3.27
N GLU A 202 -3.38 -6.60 -3.64
CA GLU A 202 -4.53 -6.52 -2.75
C GLU A 202 -5.41 -7.76 -2.93
N ALA A 203 -5.77 -8.44 -1.84
CA ALA A 203 -6.80 -9.47 -1.82
C ALA A 203 -8.14 -8.85 -1.38
N ALA A 204 -9.21 -9.14 -2.11
CA ALA A 204 -10.58 -8.77 -1.73
C ALA A 204 -11.04 -9.57 -0.49
N ALA A 205 -10.53 -10.78 -0.32
CA ALA A 205 -10.73 -11.62 0.85
C ALA A 205 -9.40 -11.79 1.63
N ASP A 206 -9.01 -13.03 1.90
CA ASP A 206 -7.92 -13.38 2.79
C ASP A 206 -6.57 -13.48 2.09
N VAL A 207 -5.51 -13.33 2.89
CA VAL A 207 -4.13 -13.61 2.52
C VAL A 207 -3.56 -14.69 3.43
N VAL A 208 -2.94 -15.72 2.84
CA VAL A 208 -2.22 -16.78 3.58
C VAL A 208 -0.75 -16.75 3.16
N ILE A 209 0.15 -16.67 4.13
CA ILE A 209 1.60 -16.68 3.93
C ILE A 209 2.17 -17.88 4.65
N ALA A 210 2.33 -19.00 3.94
CA ALA A 210 2.93 -20.24 4.45
C ALA A 210 4.40 -20.41 4.03
N GLY A 211 4.81 -19.76 2.93
CA GLY A 211 6.20 -19.73 2.45
C GLY A 211 6.81 -18.33 2.59
N ARG A 212 8.06 -18.19 2.13
CA ARG A 212 8.79 -16.91 2.14
C ARG A 212 8.55 -16.14 0.85
N LEU A 213 8.06 -14.90 0.96
CA LEU A 213 8.03 -13.95 -0.15
C LEU A 213 9.26 -13.05 -0.04
N ASP A 214 10.19 -13.25 -0.95
CA ASP A 214 11.53 -12.70 -0.89
C ASP A 214 11.72 -11.55 -1.88
N GLY A 215 11.81 -10.33 -1.38
CA GLY A 215 12.18 -9.11 -2.09
C GLY A 215 13.59 -8.63 -1.76
N ASP A 216 14.45 -9.50 -1.23
CA ASP A 216 15.83 -9.16 -0.93
C ASP A 216 16.63 -8.82 -2.20
N ALA A 217 17.59 -7.95 -2.08
CA ALA A 217 18.57 -7.69 -3.14
C ALA A 217 19.59 -8.84 -3.21
N ILE A 218 19.99 -9.22 -4.42
CA ILE A 218 21.01 -10.25 -4.66
C ILE A 218 22.28 -9.62 -5.22
N GLY A 219 23.29 -9.53 -4.39
CA GLY A 219 24.55 -8.86 -4.75
C GLY A 219 24.30 -7.40 -5.14
N ALA A 220 24.68 -6.98 -6.35
CA ALA A 220 24.47 -5.63 -6.87
C ALA A 220 23.06 -5.43 -7.48
N THR A 221 22.32 -6.52 -7.73
CA THR A 221 20.97 -6.47 -8.28
C THR A 221 19.98 -6.10 -7.17
N PRO A 222 19.18 -5.05 -7.36
CA PRO A 222 18.20 -4.64 -6.34
C PRO A 222 17.06 -5.65 -6.21
N GLY A 223 16.41 -5.65 -5.06
CA GLY A 223 15.09 -6.24 -4.91
C GLY A 223 14.02 -5.51 -5.76
N PRO A 224 12.77 -6.02 -5.83
CA PRO A 224 11.73 -5.49 -6.69
C PRO A 224 11.44 -4.01 -6.38
N GLY A 225 11.66 -3.13 -7.36
CA GLY A 225 11.51 -1.68 -7.19
C GLY A 225 12.58 -0.99 -6.33
N GLY A 226 13.58 -1.71 -5.86
CA GLY A 226 14.75 -1.14 -5.19
C GLY A 226 15.74 -0.49 -6.17
N CYS A 227 16.85 0.00 -5.67
CA CYS A 227 17.89 0.69 -6.44
C CYS A 227 19.16 -0.12 -6.56
N ALA A 228 19.80 -0.06 -7.73
CA ALA A 228 21.02 -0.81 -8.00
C ALA A 228 22.22 -0.28 -7.18
N GLY A 229 23.14 -1.18 -6.87
CA GLY A 229 24.44 -0.82 -6.32
C GLY A 229 25.34 -0.20 -7.40
N GLY A 230 26.18 0.75 -7.00
CA GLY A 230 27.13 1.40 -7.90
C GLY A 230 28.19 0.41 -8.44
N PRO A 231 28.57 0.53 -9.71
CA PRO A 231 29.81 -0.09 -10.18
C PRO A 231 31.03 0.36 -9.34
N ALA A 232 32.18 -0.27 -9.52
CA ALA A 232 33.41 0.19 -8.86
C ALA A 232 33.61 1.70 -9.11
N GLU A 233 34.02 2.42 -8.08
CA GLU A 233 34.28 3.87 -8.12
C GLU A 233 33.05 4.75 -8.46
N VAL A 234 31.82 4.21 -8.38
CA VAL A 234 30.59 4.94 -8.66
C VAL A 234 29.67 4.87 -7.44
N ALA A 235 28.98 5.97 -7.16
CA ALA A 235 27.93 6.00 -6.12
C ALA A 235 26.80 5.02 -6.44
N GLY A 236 26.10 4.55 -5.41
CA GLY A 236 24.88 3.78 -5.56
C GLY A 236 23.74 4.63 -6.13
N ASP A 237 22.82 3.95 -6.83
CA ASP A 237 21.63 4.60 -7.37
C ASP A 237 20.68 5.11 -6.26
N CYS A 238 19.80 6.00 -6.68
CA CYS A 238 18.77 6.64 -5.86
C CYS A 238 19.30 7.64 -4.83
N THR A 239 19.55 8.82 -5.28
CA THR A 239 19.73 9.99 -4.40
C THR A 239 18.41 10.35 -3.69
N PRO A 240 18.47 10.73 -2.37
CA PRO A 240 19.67 11.02 -1.59
C PRO A 240 20.27 9.82 -0.85
N GLY A 241 19.63 8.66 -0.85
CA GLY A 241 20.02 7.52 -0.01
C GLY A 241 21.10 6.59 -0.58
N GLY A 242 21.57 6.78 -1.81
CA GLY A 242 22.68 5.98 -2.37
C GLY A 242 23.99 6.19 -1.63
N GLY A 243 24.73 5.11 -1.36
CA GLY A 243 26.07 5.20 -0.76
C GLY A 243 27.08 5.84 -1.70
N GLY A 244 27.98 6.64 -1.18
CA GLY A 244 29.05 7.29 -1.96
C GLY A 244 30.13 6.32 -2.44
N ALA A 245 30.78 6.65 -3.57
CA ALA A 245 31.89 5.88 -4.11
C ALA A 245 33.17 6.01 -3.27
N GLY A 246 33.95 4.92 -3.17
CA GLY A 246 35.32 4.96 -2.67
C GLY A 246 36.29 5.47 -3.75
N VAL A 247 37.32 6.22 -3.34
CA VAL A 247 38.33 6.76 -4.24
C VAL A 247 39.40 5.71 -4.57
N ASN A 248 39.86 5.70 -5.83
CA ASN A 248 40.89 4.80 -6.29
C ASN A 248 42.23 5.02 -5.54
N GLY A 249 42.85 3.97 -5.05
CA GLY A 249 44.10 4.01 -4.29
C GLY A 249 45.27 4.52 -5.10
N ALA A 250 45.26 4.34 -6.43
CA ALA A 250 46.31 4.89 -7.31
C ALA A 250 46.28 6.43 -7.32
N VAL A 251 45.12 7.07 -7.25
CA VAL A 251 44.93 8.52 -7.17
C VAL A 251 45.48 9.08 -5.86
N LEU A 252 45.39 8.29 -4.77
CA LEU A 252 45.83 8.67 -3.43
C LEU A 252 47.31 8.29 -3.15
N GLY A 253 47.99 7.63 -4.10
CA GLY A 253 49.33 7.10 -3.88
C GLY A 253 49.40 5.93 -2.87
N LEU A 254 48.25 5.28 -2.63
CA LEU A 254 48.11 4.18 -1.69
C LEU A 254 48.01 2.84 -2.42
N GLY A 255 48.41 1.76 -1.78
CA GLY A 255 48.31 0.41 -2.35
C GLY A 255 46.87 -0.12 -2.48
N THR A 256 45.90 0.44 -1.76
CA THR A 256 44.51 -0.01 -1.73
C THR A 256 43.56 1.18 -1.89
N GLY A 257 42.46 0.99 -2.61
CA GLY A 257 41.38 1.97 -2.73
C GLY A 257 40.52 2.07 -1.48
N GLY A 258 39.82 3.19 -1.32
CA GLY A 258 38.83 3.38 -0.26
C GLY A 258 37.63 2.49 -0.43
N GLY A 259 37.00 2.04 0.66
CA GLY A 259 35.75 1.31 0.63
C GLY A 259 34.58 2.20 0.21
N GLY A 260 33.59 1.67 -0.54
CA GLY A 260 32.34 2.36 -0.87
C GLY A 260 31.44 2.49 0.35
N GLY A 261 30.63 3.57 0.40
CA GLY A 261 29.64 3.77 1.47
C GLY A 261 28.42 2.83 1.33
N GLY A 262 27.78 2.48 2.43
CA GLY A 262 26.52 1.74 2.42
C GLY A 262 25.34 2.62 1.99
N GLY A 263 24.31 2.04 1.35
CA GLY A 263 23.05 2.73 1.05
C GLY A 263 22.22 3.01 2.31
N GLY A 264 21.48 4.11 2.34
CA GLY A 264 20.62 4.47 3.46
C GLY A 264 19.14 4.51 3.05
N PHE A 265 18.23 4.17 3.95
CA PHE A 265 16.78 4.31 3.77
C PHE A 265 16.09 4.56 5.11
N GLY A 266 15.70 3.52 5.86
CA GLY A 266 15.12 3.67 7.19
C GLY A 266 16.11 4.22 8.23
N ALA A 267 17.37 3.89 8.02
CA ALA A 267 18.52 4.48 8.70
C ALA A 267 19.61 4.83 7.70
N ALA A 268 20.50 5.71 8.06
CA ALA A 268 21.67 6.01 7.24
C ALA A 268 22.56 4.76 7.10
N GLY A 269 23.17 4.62 5.94
CA GLY A 269 24.26 3.69 5.71
C GLY A 269 25.54 4.18 6.40
N THR A 270 26.50 3.27 6.60
CA THR A 270 27.80 3.65 7.18
C THR A 270 28.82 3.99 6.11
N THR A 271 29.76 4.87 6.46
CA THR A 271 30.92 5.17 5.61
C THR A 271 31.79 3.92 5.44
N GLY A 272 32.38 3.76 4.27
CA GLY A 272 33.43 2.75 4.02
C GLY A 272 34.68 3.02 4.82
N ASN A 273 35.65 2.10 4.78
CA ASN A 273 36.92 2.23 5.47
C ASN A 273 38.05 2.68 4.55
N GLY A 274 39.06 3.29 5.14
CA GLY A 274 40.31 3.67 4.48
C GLY A 274 40.30 5.09 3.95
N ALA A 275 41.50 5.54 3.46
CA ALA A 275 41.61 6.85 2.86
C ALA A 275 40.81 6.93 1.56
N GLY A 276 40.05 8.01 1.41
CA GLY A 276 39.13 8.18 0.28
C GLY A 276 37.91 7.24 0.32
N ALA A 277 37.52 6.78 1.50
CA ALA A 277 36.31 6.00 1.67
C ALA A 277 35.05 6.80 1.26
N GLY A 278 34.11 6.14 0.61
CA GLY A 278 32.80 6.70 0.25
C GLY A 278 31.92 6.90 1.50
N PRO A 279 31.22 8.05 1.60
CA PRO A 279 30.26 8.30 2.67
C PRO A 279 29.06 7.33 2.58
N GLY A 280 28.46 7.02 3.71
CA GLY A 280 27.17 6.33 3.73
C GLY A 280 26.09 7.21 3.15
N GLY A 281 25.08 6.59 2.56
CA GLY A 281 23.85 7.25 2.11
C GLY A 281 22.99 7.71 3.28
N ASP A 282 22.32 8.83 3.13
CA ASP A 282 21.44 9.38 4.15
C ASP A 282 20.18 8.54 4.32
N ALA A 283 19.56 8.63 5.52
CA ALA A 283 18.21 8.14 5.70
C ALA A 283 17.24 8.94 4.82
N SER A 284 16.29 8.24 4.19
CA SER A 284 15.34 8.83 3.25
C SER A 284 13.94 8.28 3.45
N GLY A 285 12.95 8.85 2.74
CA GLY A 285 11.56 8.41 2.82
C GLY A 285 10.91 8.75 4.16
N ASN A 286 9.77 8.14 4.42
CA ASN A 286 9.02 8.30 5.66
C ASN A 286 8.56 6.94 6.18
N ASP A 287 8.35 6.87 7.49
CA ASP A 287 7.97 5.66 8.20
C ASP A 287 6.52 5.22 7.90
N MET A 288 5.65 6.13 7.45
CA MET A 288 4.30 5.79 7.00
C MET A 288 4.28 5.19 5.57
N LEU A 289 5.39 5.17 4.85
CA LEU A 289 5.49 4.66 3.48
C LEU A 289 4.44 5.26 2.53
N VAL A 290 4.16 6.57 2.67
CA VAL A 290 3.18 7.29 1.84
C VAL A 290 3.86 8.44 1.10
N PRO A 291 3.86 8.44 -0.25
CA PRO A 291 3.48 7.34 -1.12
C PRO A 291 4.43 6.15 -0.98
N LEU A 292 3.97 4.94 -1.29
CA LEU A 292 4.79 3.73 -1.11
C LEU A 292 6.06 3.73 -1.96
N VAL A 293 5.95 4.17 -3.19
CA VAL A 293 7.09 4.38 -4.12
C VAL A 293 7.07 5.83 -4.52
N GLY A 294 8.12 6.54 -4.17
CA GLY A 294 8.13 7.99 -4.22
C GLY A 294 8.65 8.62 -5.49
N GLY A 295 8.38 9.92 -5.58
CA GLY A 295 8.87 10.83 -6.61
C GLY A 295 10.25 11.41 -6.31
N ALA A 296 10.55 12.61 -6.86
CA ALA A 296 11.87 13.25 -6.81
C ALA A 296 12.30 13.82 -5.44
N SER A 297 11.41 13.85 -4.44
CA SER A 297 11.72 14.37 -3.11
C SER A 297 12.35 13.29 -2.22
N PRO A 298 13.38 13.61 -1.43
CA PRO A 298 13.96 12.70 -0.45
C PRO A 298 12.93 12.06 0.49
N GLU A 299 11.93 12.83 0.90
CA GLU A 299 10.89 12.37 1.78
C GLU A 299 9.87 11.42 1.11
N ASP A 300 9.83 11.40 -0.21
CA ASP A 300 8.93 10.58 -0.99
C ASP A 300 9.61 9.34 -1.57
N SER A 301 10.89 9.13 -1.33
CA SER A 301 11.66 7.97 -1.82
C SER A 301 11.53 6.79 -0.85
N ASN A 302 10.41 6.06 -0.91
CA ASN A 302 10.14 4.91 -0.04
C ASN A 302 10.57 3.57 -0.66
N ARG A 303 11.89 3.46 -0.96
CA ARG A 303 12.47 2.24 -1.53
C ARG A 303 13.91 2.04 -1.05
N GLY A 304 14.43 0.81 -1.08
CA GLY A 304 15.80 0.49 -0.70
C GLY A 304 16.82 1.08 -1.68
N ASN A 305 17.89 1.66 -1.17
CA ASN A 305 18.92 2.35 -1.92
C ASN A 305 20.19 1.51 -2.07
N GLY A 306 20.88 1.65 -3.22
CA GLY A 306 22.13 0.94 -3.49
C GLY A 306 23.30 1.45 -2.67
N GLY A 307 24.24 0.56 -2.34
CA GLY A 307 25.56 0.89 -1.80
C GLY A 307 26.50 1.40 -2.89
N GLY A 308 27.43 2.25 -2.54
CA GLY A 308 28.47 2.76 -3.45
C GLY A 308 29.51 1.69 -3.78
N GLY A 309 30.10 1.75 -4.98
CA GLY A 309 31.26 0.93 -5.34
C GLY A 309 32.52 1.32 -4.58
N GLY A 310 33.38 0.35 -4.24
CA GLY A 310 34.69 0.58 -3.66
C GLY A 310 35.72 1.08 -4.72
N GLY A 311 36.75 1.82 -4.29
CA GLY A 311 37.83 2.27 -5.15
C GLY A 311 38.78 1.13 -5.58
N GLY A 312 39.32 1.22 -6.78
CA GLY A 312 40.35 0.29 -7.27
C GLY A 312 41.71 0.44 -6.53
N GLY A 313 42.57 -0.61 -6.59
CA GLY A 313 43.92 -0.59 -6.03
C GLY A 313 44.96 0.06 -6.95
N ALA A 314 46.08 0.51 -6.35
CA ALA A 314 47.20 1.14 -7.11
C ALA A 314 47.84 0.23 -8.16
N LEU A 315 47.68 -1.08 -8.07
CA LEU A 315 48.21 -2.09 -8.99
C LEU A 315 47.18 -2.59 -10.00
N SER A 316 46.23 -1.73 -10.42
CA SER A 316 45.16 -2.07 -11.36
C SER A 316 44.16 -3.12 -10.83
N ALA A 317 44.15 -3.40 -9.52
CA ALA A 317 43.14 -4.27 -8.94
C ALA A 317 41.80 -3.51 -8.89
N PRO A 318 40.73 -4.06 -9.47
CA PRO A 318 39.43 -3.41 -9.52
C PRO A 318 38.84 -3.22 -8.13
N GLY A 319 38.13 -2.13 -7.95
CA GLY A 319 37.29 -1.90 -6.77
C GLY A 319 36.12 -2.86 -6.70
N GLY A 320 35.54 -3.08 -5.52
CA GLY A 320 34.31 -3.84 -5.32
C GLY A 320 33.11 -3.06 -5.82
N ARG A 321 32.12 -3.76 -6.40
CA ARG A 321 30.82 -3.19 -6.73
C ARG A 321 30.02 -2.94 -5.46
N GLY A 322 29.15 -1.92 -5.45
CA GLY A 322 28.17 -1.72 -4.42
C GLY A 322 27.01 -2.72 -4.53
N ALA A 323 26.34 -2.97 -3.43
CA ALA A 323 25.19 -3.87 -3.36
C ALA A 323 23.88 -3.16 -3.70
N GLY A 324 22.91 -3.90 -4.20
CA GLY A 324 21.55 -3.41 -4.45
C GLY A 324 20.75 -3.18 -3.17
N GLY A 325 19.86 -2.21 -3.19
CA GLY A 325 18.88 -1.98 -2.13
C GLY A 325 17.74 -3.00 -2.15
N GLY A 326 17.16 -3.31 -0.99
CA GLY A 326 16.01 -4.19 -0.83
C GLY A 326 14.79 -3.66 -1.55
N GLY A 327 13.85 -4.56 -1.84
CA GLY A 327 12.67 -4.28 -2.65
C GLY A 327 11.51 -3.61 -1.91
N VAL A 328 10.43 -3.42 -2.63
CA VAL A 328 9.15 -2.90 -2.13
C VAL A 328 8.11 -4.00 -2.22
N LEU A 329 7.60 -4.41 -1.05
CA LEU A 329 6.54 -5.40 -0.90
C LEU A 329 5.34 -4.75 -0.21
N ALA A 330 4.19 -4.68 -0.88
CA ALA A 330 2.95 -4.20 -0.32
C ALA A 330 1.85 -5.23 -0.50
N ILE A 331 1.31 -5.70 0.62
CA ILE A 331 0.24 -6.68 0.65
C ILE A 331 -0.92 -6.09 1.44
N THR A 332 -2.09 -6.09 0.81
CA THR A 332 -3.34 -5.68 1.45
C THR A 332 -4.30 -6.86 1.45
N ALA A 333 -4.77 -7.29 2.63
CA ALA A 333 -5.89 -8.21 2.80
C ALA A 333 -7.10 -7.39 3.26
N ARG A 334 -8.21 -7.43 2.54
CA ARG A 334 -9.46 -6.85 3.05
C ARG A 334 -10.13 -7.74 4.08
N GLY A 335 -9.90 -9.05 4.00
CA GLY A 335 -10.22 -10.04 5.01
C GLY A 335 -9.08 -10.26 5.99
N ASP A 336 -8.90 -11.51 6.41
CA ASP A 336 -7.85 -11.93 7.33
C ASP A 336 -6.49 -12.09 6.65
N LEU A 337 -5.42 -11.87 7.41
CA LEU A 337 -4.08 -12.28 7.02
C LEU A 337 -3.53 -13.29 8.02
N ARG A 338 -3.15 -14.47 7.53
CA ARG A 338 -2.58 -15.56 8.33
C ARG A 338 -1.17 -15.88 7.88
N VAL A 339 -0.25 -15.90 8.83
CA VAL A 339 1.14 -16.34 8.63
C VAL A 339 1.29 -17.71 9.27
N GLU A 340 1.50 -18.72 8.45
CA GLU A 340 1.53 -20.11 8.83
C GLU A 340 2.94 -20.70 8.71
N GLY A 341 3.27 -21.68 9.53
CA GLY A 341 4.54 -22.39 9.46
C GLY A 341 5.76 -21.46 9.55
N ALA A 342 6.58 -21.41 8.50
CA ALA A 342 7.75 -20.53 8.37
C ALA A 342 7.51 -19.32 7.47
N GLY A 343 6.24 -18.97 7.22
CA GLY A 343 5.85 -17.88 6.33
C GLY A 343 6.52 -16.54 6.70
N ALA A 344 7.03 -15.82 5.72
CA ALA A 344 7.73 -14.56 5.93
C ALA A 344 7.67 -13.62 4.73
N LEU A 345 7.83 -12.31 5.00
CA LEU A 345 8.13 -11.30 4.00
C LEU A 345 9.51 -10.74 4.27
N ALA A 346 10.38 -10.73 3.26
CA ALA A 346 11.73 -10.20 3.36
C ALA A 346 11.99 -9.14 2.29
N ALA A 347 12.70 -8.07 2.66
CA ALA A 347 13.14 -6.99 1.77
C ALA A 347 14.52 -6.46 2.20
N GLY A 348 15.47 -7.37 2.44
CA GLY A 348 16.83 -7.04 2.87
C GLY A 348 17.67 -6.42 1.76
N GLY A 349 18.65 -5.63 2.17
CA GLY A 349 19.68 -5.07 1.30
C GLY A 349 20.71 -6.13 0.91
N GLY A 350 21.24 -6.01 -0.31
CA GLY A 350 22.25 -6.92 -0.83
C GLY A 350 23.61 -6.77 -0.13
N THR A 351 24.39 -7.84 -0.19
CA THR A 351 25.80 -7.89 0.18
C THR A 351 26.62 -8.28 -1.04
N VAL A 352 27.75 -7.66 -1.28
CA VAL A 352 28.62 -7.96 -2.41
C VAL A 352 29.98 -8.46 -1.91
N SER A 353 30.66 -9.24 -2.74
CA SER A 353 32.05 -9.63 -2.48
C SER A 353 32.98 -8.49 -2.77
N GLY A 354 34.12 -8.43 -2.07
CA GLY A 354 35.07 -7.35 -2.17
C GLY A 354 35.93 -7.35 -3.43
N GLY A 355 36.54 -6.23 -3.69
CA GLY A 355 37.67 -5.97 -4.59
C GLY A 355 38.85 -5.48 -3.79
N SER A 356 39.74 -4.59 -4.34
CA SER A 356 40.85 -3.97 -3.59
C SER A 356 40.31 -2.97 -2.54
N GLY A 357 39.24 -2.23 -2.85
CA GLY A 357 38.35 -1.57 -1.88
C GLY A 357 37.01 -2.25 -1.90
N GLY A 358 36.43 -2.57 -0.73
CA GLY A 358 35.16 -3.26 -0.61
C GLY A 358 34.00 -2.37 -1.07
N GLY A 359 33.05 -2.92 -1.78
CA GLY A 359 31.78 -2.25 -2.10
C GLY A 359 30.87 -2.11 -0.88
N GLY A 360 30.07 -1.04 -0.81
CA GLY A 360 29.10 -0.83 0.26
C GLY A 360 27.92 -1.77 0.17
N GLY A 361 27.33 -2.15 1.30
CA GLY A 361 26.06 -2.88 1.39
C GLY A 361 24.88 -2.00 0.96
N GLY A 362 23.86 -2.59 0.36
CA GLY A 362 22.60 -1.93 0.05
C GLY A 362 21.72 -1.76 1.30
N SER A 363 20.84 -0.75 1.34
CA SER A 363 19.88 -0.63 2.43
C SER A 363 18.78 -1.68 2.35
N GLY A 364 18.11 -1.97 3.47
CA GLY A 364 16.83 -2.69 3.44
C GLY A 364 15.77 -1.92 2.66
N GLY A 365 14.72 -2.60 2.23
CA GLY A 365 13.61 -2.08 1.45
C GLY A 365 12.38 -1.71 2.29
N ALA A 366 11.23 -1.61 1.63
CA ALA A 366 9.96 -1.23 2.22
C ALA A 366 9.01 -2.42 2.27
N ILE A 367 8.43 -2.69 3.45
CA ILE A 367 7.35 -3.66 3.61
C ILE A 367 6.12 -2.94 4.16
N LEU A 368 4.99 -3.03 3.44
CA LEU A 368 3.70 -2.52 3.84
C LEU A 368 2.70 -3.65 3.89
N VAL A 369 2.15 -3.91 5.07
CA VAL A 369 1.08 -4.90 5.28
C VAL A 369 -0.15 -4.18 5.81
N ARG A 370 -1.31 -4.40 5.16
CA ARG A 370 -2.60 -3.87 5.58
C ARG A 370 -3.60 -5.00 5.71
N VAL A 371 -4.33 -5.03 6.81
CA VAL A 371 -5.29 -6.09 7.11
C VAL A 371 -6.60 -5.48 7.59
N GLY A 372 -7.66 -5.72 6.82
CA GLY A 372 -9.02 -5.28 7.14
C GLY A 372 -9.72 -6.19 8.14
N GLY A 373 -9.29 -7.43 8.26
CA GLY A 373 -9.75 -8.44 9.21
C GLY A 373 -8.74 -8.68 10.34
N ALA A 374 -8.66 -9.92 10.80
CA ALA A 374 -7.71 -10.34 11.82
C ALA A 374 -6.31 -10.60 11.21
N LEU A 375 -5.27 -10.19 11.93
CA LEU A 375 -3.89 -10.52 11.61
C LEU A 375 -3.39 -11.56 12.61
N THR A 376 -2.98 -12.73 12.10
CA THR A 376 -2.47 -13.84 12.91
C THR A 376 -1.06 -14.21 12.46
N ALA A 377 -0.08 -14.07 13.34
CA ALA A 377 1.31 -14.49 13.12
C ALA A 377 1.90 -14.99 14.43
N SER A 378 2.62 -16.13 14.40
CA SER A 378 3.18 -16.77 15.59
C SER A 378 4.70 -16.61 15.75
N HIS A 379 5.37 -15.92 14.83
CA HIS A 379 6.83 -15.76 14.80
C HIS A 379 7.25 -14.44 14.12
N VAL A 380 8.58 -14.18 14.09
CA VAL A 380 9.15 -13.05 13.30
C VAL A 380 8.96 -13.32 11.82
N TRP A 381 8.15 -12.52 11.17
CA TRP A 381 7.76 -12.74 9.77
C TRP A 381 8.03 -11.58 8.82
N LEU A 382 8.38 -10.39 9.35
CA LEU A 382 8.74 -9.21 8.54
C LEU A 382 10.19 -8.84 8.77
N SER A 383 10.99 -8.74 7.70
CA SER A 383 12.42 -8.49 7.78
C SER A 383 12.90 -7.60 6.64
N ALA A 384 13.49 -6.44 6.99
CA ALA A 384 14.09 -5.52 6.03
C ALA A 384 15.46 -5.00 6.54
N PRO A 385 16.43 -5.91 6.82
CA PRO A 385 17.77 -5.51 7.29
C PRO A 385 18.56 -4.82 6.20
N GLY A 386 19.55 -4.01 6.57
CA GLY A 386 20.58 -3.53 5.65
C GLY A 386 21.58 -4.62 5.30
N GLY A 387 22.15 -4.55 4.11
CA GLY A 387 23.20 -5.44 3.63
C GLY A 387 24.50 -5.27 4.39
N GLY A 388 25.25 -6.39 4.52
CA GLY A 388 26.56 -6.39 5.15
C GLY A 388 27.61 -5.59 4.38
N ALA A 389 28.60 -5.09 5.11
CA ALA A 389 29.80 -4.52 4.50
C ALA A 389 30.59 -5.63 3.78
N SER A 390 31.05 -5.35 2.55
CA SER A 390 31.99 -6.27 1.91
C SER A 390 33.40 -6.09 2.46
N THR A 391 34.13 -7.19 2.62
CA THR A 391 35.53 -7.16 2.97
C THR A 391 36.37 -7.21 1.69
N GLY A 392 37.03 -6.10 1.33
CA GLY A 392 38.03 -6.10 0.29
C GLY A 392 39.39 -6.61 0.80
N SER A 393 40.32 -6.84 -0.11
CA SER A 393 41.71 -7.17 0.26
C SER A 393 42.45 -6.02 0.99
N GLY A 394 41.90 -4.81 0.99
CA GLY A 394 42.39 -3.63 1.67
C GLY A 394 41.39 -3.01 2.64
N ASN A 395 40.45 -2.26 2.10
CA ASN A 395 39.46 -1.51 2.89
C ASN A 395 38.06 -2.05 2.72
N ALA A 396 37.37 -2.26 3.85
CA ALA A 396 35.97 -2.74 3.84
C ALA A 396 35.01 -1.63 3.36
N GLY A 397 33.92 -2.03 2.71
CA GLY A 397 32.77 -1.16 2.43
C GLY A 397 31.97 -0.80 3.70
N GLY A 398 31.12 0.19 3.58
CA GLY A 398 30.14 0.54 4.62
C GLY A 398 28.94 -0.42 4.61
N ARG A 399 28.29 -0.58 5.76
CA ARG A 399 27.06 -1.36 5.87
C ARG A 399 25.86 -0.55 5.38
N GLY A 400 24.90 -1.19 4.76
CA GLY A 400 23.61 -0.61 4.45
C GLY A 400 22.76 -0.31 5.70
N GLY A 401 21.95 0.75 5.65
CA GLY A 401 20.96 1.06 6.66
C GLY A 401 19.78 0.09 6.60
N VAL A 402 19.06 -0.06 7.69
CA VAL A 402 17.82 -0.85 7.72
C VAL A 402 16.73 -0.24 6.84
N GLY A 403 15.77 -1.06 6.44
CA GLY A 403 14.57 -0.64 5.70
C GLY A 403 13.48 -0.05 6.60
N ARG A 404 12.25 -0.05 6.08
CA ARG A 404 11.06 0.41 6.81
C ARG A 404 9.94 -0.62 6.71
N ILE A 405 9.23 -0.82 7.82
CA ILE A 405 8.09 -1.73 7.90
C ILE A 405 6.91 -0.96 8.48
N ARG A 406 5.76 -1.05 7.82
CA ARG A 406 4.49 -0.55 8.32
C ARG A 406 3.46 -1.67 8.30
N VAL A 407 2.72 -1.80 9.41
CA VAL A 407 1.63 -2.77 9.55
C VAL A 407 0.37 -2.03 10.02
N ASP A 408 -0.68 -2.09 9.21
CA ASP A 408 -2.00 -1.57 9.54
C ASP A 408 -2.93 -2.77 9.77
N SER A 409 -3.41 -2.95 10.98
CA SER A 409 -4.32 -4.05 11.30
C SER A 409 -5.45 -3.54 12.19
N ALA A 410 -6.68 -3.85 11.80
CA ALA A 410 -7.87 -3.56 12.59
C ALA A 410 -8.05 -4.56 13.76
N GLY A 411 -7.52 -5.77 13.63
CA GLY A 411 -7.51 -6.83 14.65
C GLY A 411 -6.12 -7.47 14.78
N GLY A 412 -5.76 -7.84 15.98
CA GLY A 412 -4.46 -8.42 16.32
C GLY A 412 -3.48 -7.43 16.95
N ASP A 413 -2.55 -7.97 17.76
CA ASP A 413 -1.55 -7.15 18.45
C ASP A 413 -0.28 -7.01 17.61
N VAL A 414 -0.21 -5.93 16.83
CA VAL A 414 0.99 -5.59 16.03
C VAL A 414 2.22 -5.35 16.92
N ALA A 415 2.03 -4.91 18.19
CA ALA A 415 3.14 -4.67 19.12
C ALA A 415 3.82 -5.97 19.57
N ALA A 416 3.07 -7.07 19.63
CA ALA A 416 3.61 -8.38 19.96
C ALA A 416 4.39 -9.03 18.81
N MET A 417 4.31 -8.46 17.59
CA MET A 417 5.00 -8.99 16.42
C MET A 417 6.46 -8.60 16.43
N ALA A 418 7.34 -9.58 16.46
CA ALA A 418 8.75 -9.32 16.24
C ALA A 418 9.02 -9.05 14.76
N THR A 419 9.50 -7.82 14.45
CA THR A 419 9.88 -7.39 13.11
C THR A 419 11.28 -6.79 13.13
N THR A 420 11.99 -6.81 12.00
CA THR A 420 13.34 -6.24 11.88
C THR A 420 13.42 -5.37 10.63
N PRO A 421 13.49 -4.01 10.75
CA PRO A 421 13.35 -3.19 11.97
C PRO A 421 11.95 -3.24 12.58
N THR A 422 11.76 -2.58 13.73
CA THR A 422 10.45 -2.44 14.36
C THR A 422 9.45 -1.80 13.40
N ALA A 423 8.28 -2.42 13.27
CA ALA A 423 7.22 -1.90 12.43
C ALA A 423 6.54 -0.69 13.09
N VAL A 424 6.14 0.30 12.28
CA VAL A 424 5.21 1.35 12.68
C VAL A 424 3.77 0.96 12.34
N ARG A 425 2.81 1.52 13.07
CA ARG A 425 1.38 1.29 12.86
C ARG A 425 0.76 2.43 12.07
N GLY A 426 0.09 2.11 10.97
CA GLY A 426 -0.80 3.07 10.32
C GLY A 426 -2.17 3.15 10.96
N PRO A 427 -3.01 4.11 10.51
CA PRO A 427 -4.34 4.29 11.07
C PRO A 427 -5.31 3.22 10.59
N THR A 428 -6.09 2.65 11.50
CA THR A 428 -7.16 1.69 11.22
C THR A 428 -8.37 1.90 12.12
N TRP A 429 -9.52 1.38 11.69
CA TRP A 429 -10.77 1.42 12.43
C TRP A 429 -11.12 0.03 12.97
N PRO A 430 -11.86 -0.10 14.11
CA PRO A 430 -12.23 -1.38 14.69
C PRO A 430 -13.05 -2.24 13.74
N LEU A 431 -12.92 -3.56 13.83
CA LEU A 431 -13.68 -4.51 13.00
C LEU A 431 -15.17 -4.54 13.33
N ASP A 432 -15.50 -4.30 14.59
CA ASP A 432 -16.86 -4.32 15.13
C ASP A 432 -17.62 -3.00 14.92
N LEU A 433 -17.00 -2.02 14.24
CA LEU A 433 -17.71 -0.79 13.89
C LEU A 433 -18.90 -1.11 12.97
N PRO A 434 -20.15 -0.78 13.40
CA PRO A 434 -21.34 -1.12 12.63
C PRO A 434 -21.36 -0.34 11.31
N ILE A 435 -21.51 -1.05 10.18
CA ILE A 435 -21.59 -0.44 8.85
C ILE A 435 -22.96 0.21 8.63
N VAL A 436 -24.02 -0.38 9.20
CA VAL A 436 -25.36 0.20 9.24
C VAL A 436 -25.78 0.36 10.69
N ALA A 437 -26.16 1.57 11.10
CA ALA A 437 -26.49 1.88 12.48
C ALA A 437 -27.66 2.87 12.58
N ALA A 438 -28.51 2.67 13.59
CA ALA A 438 -29.62 3.55 13.90
C ALA A 438 -29.18 4.91 14.48
N SER A 439 -27.95 5.01 15.00
CA SER A 439 -27.39 6.24 15.54
C SER A 439 -25.87 6.30 15.36
N ALA A 440 -25.31 7.50 15.52
CA ALA A 440 -23.86 7.71 15.41
C ALA A 440 -23.08 6.80 16.39
N PRO A 441 -22.20 5.93 15.89
CA PRO A 441 -21.44 5.02 16.73
C PRO A 441 -20.29 5.75 17.46
N ALA A 442 -19.88 5.21 18.61
CA ALA A 442 -18.61 5.57 19.21
C ALA A 442 -17.48 5.01 18.33
N VAL A 443 -16.53 5.86 17.97
CA VAL A 443 -15.45 5.51 17.06
C VAL A 443 -14.11 5.57 17.77
N THR A 444 -13.28 4.54 17.57
CA THR A 444 -11.92 4.49 18.09
C THR A 444 -10.95 4.30 16.93
N LEU A 445 -9.93 5.17 16.82
CA LEU A 445 -8.84 5.00 15.87
C LEU A 445 -7.72 4.19 16.53
N THR A 446 -7.21 3.19 15.84
CA THR A 446 -5.97 2.49 16.18
C THR A 446 -4.84 2.99 15.28
N GLY A 447 -3.62 3.17 15.84
CA GLY A 447 -2.47 3.64 15.07
C GLY A 447 -1.22 3.80 15.95
N GLU A 448 -0.16 4.36 15.35
CA GLU A 448 1.13 4.58 16.02
C GLU A 448 0.96 5.49 17.26
N PRO A 449 1.42 5.05 18.45
CA PRO A 449 1.34 5.85 19.67
C PRO A 449 2.01 7.22 19.53
N GLY A 450 1.33 8.27 19.97
CA GLY A 450 1.83 9.65 19.92
C GLY A 450 1.82 10.31 18.54
N ARG A 451 1.44 9.60 17.49
CA ARG A 451 1.32 10.16 16.13
C ARG A 451 -0.07 10.75 15.90
N SER A 452 -0.13 11.97 15.37
CA SER A 452 -1.39 12.59 14.99
C SER A 452 -1.79 12.19 13.56
N PHE A 453 -3.02 11.72 13.43
CA PHE A 453 -3.64 11.36 12.14
C PHE A 453 -4.78 12.36 11.85
N PRO A 454 -4.67 13.18 10.79
CA PRO A 454 -5.79 13.99 10.32
C PRO A 454 -6.99 13.10 9.96
N LEU A 455 -8.18 13.56 10.32
CA LEU A 455 -9.44 12.88 10.03
C LEU A 455 -10.23 13.62 8.95
N ARG A 456 -10.90 12.86 8.12
CA ARG A 456 -11.85 13.40 7.14
C ARG A 456 -13.18 12.67 7.28
N LEU A 457 -14.27 13.42 7.33
CA LEU A 457 -15.63 12.90 7.28
C LEU A 457 -16.33 13.48 6.06
N ASN A 458 -16.77 12.64 5.14
CA ASN A 458 -17.39 13.06 3.88
C ASN A 458 -16.53 14.08 3.12
N ASP A 459 -15.21 13.81 3.06
CA ASP A 459 -14.17 14.64 2.45
C ASP A 459 -13.91 16.00 3.14
N ALA A 460 -14.67 16.36 4.16
CA ALA A 460 -14.42 17.53 4.99
C ALA A 460 -13.39 17.23 6.08
N ASP A 461 -12.66 18.25 6.53
CA ASP A 461 -11.77 18.14 7.70
C ASP A 461 -12.62 17.85 8.95
N ALA A 462 -12.27 16.80 9.66
CA ALA A 462 -12.93 16.35 10.89
C ALA A 462 -11.98 16.37 12.10
N GLY A 463 -10.88 17.15 12.01
CA GLY A 463 -9.90 17.29 13.07
C GLY A 463 -8.78 16.26 13.02
N THR A 464 -8.22 15.93 14.18
CA THR A 464 -7.11 14.96 14.30
C THR A 464 -7.35 14.00 15.46
N ALA A 465 -6.85 12.76 15.32
CA ALA A 465 -6.79 11.80 16.41
C ALA A 465 -5.33 11.41 16.68
N THR A 466 -4.94 11.35 17.95
CA THR A 466 -3.59 10.95 18.37
C THR A 466 -3.71 9.77 19.33
N PRO A 467 -3.36 8.53 18.88
CA PRO A 467 -3.36 7.37 19.74
C PRO A 467 -2.45 7.55 20.96
N GLY A 468 -2.95 7.18 22.13
CA GLY A 468 -2.18 7.15 23.36
C GLY A 468 -1.17 5.99 23.38
N ALA A 469 -0.53 5.76 24.54
CA ALA A 469 0.46 4.69 24.70
C ALA A 469 -0.07 3.28 24.37
N GLY A 470 -1.38 3.05 24.48
CA GLY A 470 -2.04 1.80 24.05
C GLY A 470 -2.30 1.70 22.55
N GLY A 471 -1.91 2.69 21.76
CA GLY A 471 -2.11 2.69 20.30
C GLY A 471 -3.55 2.99 19.87
N THR A 472 -4.40 3.54 20.75
CA THR A 472 -5.80 3.86 20.45
C THR A 472 -6.15 5.30 20.82
N ALA A 473 -7.10 5.90 20.10
CA ALA A 473 -7.67 7.20 20.36
C ALA A 473 -9.19 7.19 20.17
N ALA A 474 -9.95 7.64 21.15
CA ALA A 474 -11.38 7.90 20.96
C ALA A 474 -11.54 9.12 20.03
N VAL A 475 -12.42 9.00 19.05
CA VAL A 475 -12.74 10.06 18.10
C VAL A 475 -14.12 10.62 18.46
N THR A 476 -14.16 11.91 18.79
CA THR A 476 -15.38 12.60 19.24
C THR A 476 -15.61 13.85 18.38
N GLY A 477 -16.83 14.39 18.44
CA GLY A 477 -17.15 15.65 17.76
C GLY A 477 -17.27 15.54 16.25
N LEU A 478 -17.46 14.33 15.70
CA LEU A 478 -17.68 14.13 14.27
C LEU A 478 -19.06 14.67 13.87
N ALA A 479 -19.09 15.49 12.82
CA ALA A 479 -20.31 16.04 12.25
C ALA A 479 -20.99 15.02 11.30
N TRP A 480 -21.52 13.93 11.89
CA TRP A 480 -22.24 12.92 11.15
C TRP A 480 -23.46 13.49 10.43
N ARG A 481 -23.86 12.86 9.36
CA ARG A 481 -25.12 13.12 8.68
C ARG A 481 -25.98 11.82 8.62
N VAL A 482 -27.26 11.97 8.53
CA VAL A 482 -28.16 10.87 8.21
C VAL A 482 -27.88 10.38 6.77
N GLY A 483 -27.93 9.09 6.55
CA GLY A 483 -27.52 8.44 5.29
C GLY A 483 -26.06 8.02 5.26
N HIS A 484 -25.47 7.96 4.09
CA HIS A 484 -24.09 7.52 3.87
C HIS A 484 -23.07 8.51 4.45
N ASN A 485 -22.10 7.97 5.19
CA ASN A 485 -20.94 8.69 5.71
C ASN A 485 -19.67 7.93 5.39
N ARG A 486 -18.63 8.65 5.00
CA ARG A 486 -17.28 8.10 4.80
C ARG A 486 -16.29 8.75 5.76
N LEU A 487 -15.78 7.97 6.70
CA LEU A 487 -14.79 8.42 7.67
C LEU A 487 -13.41 7.86 7.30
N CYS A 488 -12.44 8.74 7.12
CA CYS A 488 -11.06 8.38 6.78
C CYS A 488 -10.07 8.96 7.79
N ALA A 489 -9.00 8.20 8.08
CA ALA A 489 -7.80 8.70 8.73
C ALA A 489 -6.67 8.81 7.70
N VAL A 490 -5.92 9.91 7.74
CA VAL A 490 -4.83 10.17 6.79
C VAL A 490 -3.50 9.77 7.44
N ALA A 491 -2.80 8.83 6.82
CA ALA A 491 -1.56 8.28 7.38
C ALA A 491 -0.42 9.32 7.44
N ARG A 492 -0.42 10.30 6.53
CA ARG A 492 0.62 11.35 6.49
C ARG A 492 -0.01 12.73 6.31
N PRO A 493 0.18 13.68 7.28
CA PRO A 493 -0.24 15.06 7.11
C PRO A 493 0.34 15.68 5.82
N GLY A 494 -0.44 16.49 5.13
CA GLY A 494 -0.05 17.14 3.86
C GLY A 494 -0.14 16.24 2.61
N ARG A 495 -0.35 14.95 2.75
CA ARG A 495 -0.69 14.01 1.69
C ARG A 495 -2.10 13.48 1.93
N LEU A 496 -3.10 14.18 1.43
CA LEU A 496 -4.53 13.87 1.64
C LEU A 496 -5.01 12.64 0.85
N VAL A 497 -4.13 11.70 0.54
CA VAL A 497 -4.51 10.45 -0.12
C VAL A 497 -5.15 9.54 0.92
N ALA A 498 -6.44 9.31 0.80
CA ALA A 498 -7.15 8.32 1.58
C ALA A 498 -6.71 6.92 1.13
N GLU A 499 -6.15 6.15 2.05
CA GLU A 499 -5.83 4.73 1.81
C GLU A 499 -7.08 3.88 2.08
N SER A 500 -7.34 2.89 1.25
CA SER A 500 -8.62 2.14 1.24
C SER A 500 -9.02 1.54 2.59
N LEU A 501 -8.06 1.03 3.39
CA LEU A 501 -8.36 0.45 4.71
C LEU A 501 -8.34 1.47 5.86
N ALA A 502 -7.81 2.68 5.62
CA ALA A 502 -7.91 3.79 6.57
C ALA A 502 -9.23 4.55 6.44
N CYS A 503 -10.12 4.12 5.55
CA CYS A 503 -11.49 4.63 5.40
C CYS A 503 -12.50 3.56 5.80
N VAL A 504 -13.64 4.01 6.32
CA VAL A 504 -14.82 3.19 6.58
C VAL A 504 -16.05 3.93 6.08
N ASP A 505 -16.90 3.20 5.37
CA ASP A 505 -18.21 3.66 4.93
C ASP A 505 -19.27 3.19 5.93
N LEU A 506 -20.11 4.11 6.37
CA LEU A 506 -21.15 3.90 7.39
C LEU A 506 -22.47 4.46 6.88
N TYR A 507 -23.56 3.82 7.23
CA TYR A 507 -24.91 4.30 6.97
C TYR A 507 -25.65 4.52 8.28
N LEU A 508 -26.13 5.76 8.51
CA LEU A 508 -26.84 6.14 9.73
C LEU A 508 -28.27 6.51 9.42
N THR A 509 -29.21 5.99 10.20
CA THR A 509 -30.64 6.30 10.01
C THR A 509 -31.15 7.38 10.94
N ALA A 510 -30.41 7.71 12.02
CA ALA A 510 -30.64 8.88 12.87
C ALA A 510 -29.30 9.46 13.40
N LEU A 511 -29.35 10.64 14.02
CA LEU A 511 -28.20 11.33 14.65
C LEU A 511 -28.39 11.44 16.15
#